data_d4f5ec915d1b9b14e0c2d0cf596ce940
#
_entry.id   d4f5ec915d1b9b14e0c2d0cf596ce940
#
_cell.length_a   1.000
_cell.length_b   1.000
_cell.length_c   1.000
_cell.angle_alpha   90.00
_cell.angle_beta   90.00
_cell.angle_gamma   90.00
#
_symmetry.space_group_name_H-M   'P 1'
#
loop_
_entity.id
_entity.type
_entity.pdbx_description
1 polymer ?
#
loop_
_entity_poly.entity_id
_entity_poly.type
_entity_poly.pdbx_seq_one_letter_code
_entity_poly.pdbx_strand_id
1 'polypeptide(L)'
;MKTTNPSSRITISQNGNQILSCKVYKEPNYILSMSNEEILEFISGLDYMGNLPTVPDLGKPIEIQVSTTRQIPLEQNKEVQTKIKEIIYNNLYDTLIDELKGTISRFQAQYNIQEINPYLQDILQNPEDLVSLSQHHKR
;
A
#
# COMPACT_ATOMS: atom_id res chain seq x y z
N MET A 1 0.05 4.87 37.77
CA MET A 1 -0.90 4.54 36.74
C MET A 1 -0.19 4.25 35.43
N LYS A 2 -0.54 3.16 34.83
CA LYS A 2 0.10 2.73 33.61
C LYS A 2 -0.56 3.38 32.42
N THR A 3 0.17 4.20 31.69
CA THR A 3 -0.33 4.77 30.44
C THR A 3 0.10 3.87 29.30
N THR A 4 -0.86 3.29 28.61
CA THR A 4 -0.60 2.57 27.37
C THR A 4 -0.92 3.48 26.19
N ASN A 5 -0.08 3.45 25.17
CA ASN A 5 -0.39 4.18 23.96
C ASN A 5 -1.66 3.61 23.35
N PRO A 6 -2.64 4.47 23.00
CA PRO A 6 -3.84 3.98 22.35
C PRO A 6 -3.48 3.32 21.02
N SER A 7 -4.14 2.23 20.74
CA SER A 7 -3.98 1.56 19.45
C SER A 7 -5.29 0.91 19.03
N SER A 8 -5.44 0.75 17.72
CA SER A 8 -6.58 0.10 17.12
C SER A 8 -6.10 -0.73 15.94
N ARG A 9 -6.91 -1.71 15.55
CA ARG A 9 -6.66 -2.45 14.32
C ARG A 9 -7.78 -2.14 13.34
N ILE A 10 -7.39 -1.72 12.15
CA ILE A 10 -8.33 -1.50 11.06
C ILE A 10 -8.23 -2.72 10.14
N THR A 11 -9.33 -3.40 9.95
CA THR A 11 -9.40 -4.54 9.05
C THR A 11 -10.45 -4.28 7.98
N ILE A 12 -10.07 -4.41 6.71
CA ILE A 12 -11.00 -4.34 5.60
C ILE A 12 -11.15 -5.75 5.06
N SER A 13 -12.39 -6.22 4.91
CA SER A 13 -12.67 -7.57 4.46
C SER A 13 -13.83 -7.59 3.47
N GLN A 14 -13.89 -8.68 2.70
CA GLN A 14 -14.94 -8.92 1.72
C GLN A 14 -15.25 -10.40 1.71
N ASN A 15 -16.50 -10.76 1.94
CA ASN A 15 -16.94 -12.17 2.01
C ASN A 15 -16.11 -13.00 2.99
N GLY A 16 -15.77 -12.43 4.14
CA GLY A 16 -14.95 -13.12 5.12
C GLY A 16 -13.47 -13.19 4.78
N ASN A 17 -13.06 -12.72 3.62
CA ASN A 17 -11.66 -12.69 3.22
C ASN A 17 -11.05 -11.33 3.57
N GLN A 18 -9.94 -11.35 4.28
CA GLN A 18 -9.25 -10.13 4.66
C GLN A 18 -8.56 -9.50 3.46
N ILE A 19 -8.89 -8.23 3.18
CA ILE A 19 -8.22 -7.44 2.14
C ILE A 19 -6.94 -6.83 2.70
N LEU A 20 -7.06 -6.18 3.86
CA LEU A 20 -5.91 -5.67 4.58
C LEU A 20 -6.22 -5.60 6.07
N SER A 21 -5.16 -5.61 6.88
CA SER A 21 -5.27 -5.38 8.31
C SER A 21 -4.04 -4.59 8.75
N CYS A 22 -4.25 -3.53 9.50
CA CYS A 22 -3.14 -2.71 9.98
C CYS A 22 -3.42 -2.23 11.39
N LYS A 23 -2.34 -2.09 12.16
CA LYS A 23 -2.39 -1.52 13.50
C LYS A 23 -2.11 -0.02 13.40
N VAL A 24 -2.94 0.78 14.04
CA VAL A 24 -2.77 2.22 14.10
C VAL A 24 -2.70 2.67 15.55
N TYR A 25 -1.91 3.70 15.83
CA TYR A 25 -1.70 4.19 17.19
C TYR A 25 -2.65 5.33 17.49
N LYS A 26 -3.94 5.03 17.35
CA LYS A 26 -5.05 5.92 17.66
C LYS A 26 -6.14 5.15 18.38
N GLU A 27 -6.92 5.83 19.20
CA GLU A 27 -8.06 5.21 19.88
C GLU A 27 -9.12 4.79 18.86
N PRO A 28 -9.88 3.71 19.15
CA PRO A 28 -10.95 3.28 18.25
C PRO A 28 -11.94 4.40 17.92
N ASN A 29 -12.31 5.21 18.89
CA ASN A 29 -13.26 6.30 18.67
C ASN A 29 -12.75 7.33 17.68
N TYR A 30 -11.44 7.56 17.65
CA TYR A 30 -10.84 8.45 16.67
C TYR A 30 -11.07 7.94 15.25
N ILE A 31 -10.87 6.64 15.05
CA ILE A 31 -11.07 6.02 13.74
C ILE A 31 -12.55 5.95 13.39
N LEU A 32 -13.41 5.62 14.37
CA LEU A 32 -14.85 5.49 14.15
C LEU A 32 -15.51 6.83 13.78
N SER A 33 -14.92 7.95 14.15
CA SER A 33 -15.42 9.27 13.78
C SER A 33 -15.11 9.66 12.34
N MET A 34 -14.22 8.91 11.68
CA MET A 34 -13.85 9.17 10.30
C MET A 34 -14.87 8.61 9.31
N SER A 35 -15.01 9.28 8.18
CA SER A 35 -15.75 8.72 7.04
C SER A 35 -14.96 7.57 6.43
N ASN A 36 -15.60 6.80 5.56
CA ASN A 36 -14.91 5.73 4.84
C ASN A 36 -13.73 6.28 4.03
N GLU A 37 -13.91 7.41 3.38
CA GLU A 37 -12.86 8.05 2.60
C GLU A 37 -11.69 8.49 3.48
N GLU A 38 -11.98 9.06 4.65
CA GLU A 38 -10.95 9.50 5.60
C GLU A 38 -10.15 8.31 6.13
N ILE A 39 -10.82 7.19 6.43
CA ILE A 39 -10.13 5.97 6.86
C ILE A 39 -9.19 5.48 5.77
N LEU A 40 -9.65 5.45 4.52
CA LEU A 40 -8.84 5.00 3.39
C LEU A 40 -7.63 5.90 3.16
N GLU A 41 -7.80 7.21 3.29
CA GLU A 41 -6.68 8.15 3.21
C GLU A 41 -5.68 7.92 4.35
N PHE A 42 -6.20 7.71 5.56
CA PHE A 42 -5.36 7.47 6.73
C PHE A 42 -4.48 6.24 6.55
N ILE A 43 -5.08 5.12 6.11
CA ILE A 43 -4.33 3.87 5.95
C ILE A 43 -3.42 3.88 4.72
N SER A 44 -3.69 4.73 3.72
CA SER A 44 -2.86 4.80 2.53
C SER A 44 -1.45 5.30 2.82
N GLY A 45 -1.28 6.06 3.90
CA GLY A 45 0.02 6.56 4.32
C GLY A 45 0.80 5.63 5.24
N LEU A 46 0.25 4.45 5.56
CA LEU A 46 0.89 3.50 6.46
C LEU A 46 1.83 2.57 5.69
N ASP A 47 2.80 2.05 6.43
CA ASP A 47 3.78 1.12 5.88
C ASP A 47 3.24 -0.32 5.97
N TYR A 48 3.20 -1.01 4.84
CA TYR A 48 2.69 -2.39 4.76
C TYR A 48 3.86 -3.37 4.60
N MET A 49 4.62 -3.55 5.65
CA MET A 49 5.78 -4.43 5.61
C MET A 49 5.34 -5.90 5.51
N GLY A 50 5.61 -6.50 4.38
CA GLY A 50 5.47 -7.93 4.17
C GLY A 50 4.16 -8.41 3.56
N ASN A 51 3.03 -7.75 3.84
CA ASN A 51 1.72 -8.22 3.38
C ASN A 51 0.95 -7.11 2.66
N LEU A 52 1.06 -7.09 1.35
CA LEU A 52 0.30 -6.13 0.55
C LEU A 52 -1.19 -6.51 0.52
N PRO A 53 -2.08 -5.50 0.48
CA PRO A 53 -3.50 -5.76 0.33
C PRO A 53 -3.83 -6.44 -1.00
N THR A 54 -4.98 -7.09 -1.05
CA THR A 54 -5.52 -7.64 -2.29
C THR A 54 -6.60 -6.71 -2.82
N VAL A 55 -6.76 -6.68 -4.14
CA VAL A 55 -7.77 -5.82 -4.78
C VAL A 55 -9.16 -6.43 -4.56
N PRO A 56 -10.13 -5.66 -4.02
CA PRO A 56 -11.47 -6.18 -3.81
C PRO A 56 -12.29 -6.23 -5.08
N ASP A 57 -13.33 -7.07 -5.04
CA ASP A 57 -14.33 -7.20 -6.09
C ASP A 57 -15.32 -6.03 -6.02
N LEU A 58 -15.69 -5.45 -7.15
CA LEU A 58 -16.63 -4.33 -7.17
C LEU A 58 -18.06 -4.72 -6.81
N GLY A 59 -18.45 -5.95 -7.12
CA GLY A 59 -19.83 -6.38 -6.97
C GLY A 59 -20.19 -7.02 -5.63
N LYS A 60 -19.25 -7.07 -4.68
CA LYS A 60 -19.47 -7.71 -3.38
C LYS A 60 -19.31 -6.71 -2.24
N PRO A 61 -20.11 -6.86 -1.16
CA PRO A 61 -20.00 -5.93 -0.02
C PRO A 61 -18.61 -5.93 0.61
N ILE A 62 -18.16 -4.75 1.01
CA ILE A 62 -16.89 -4.54 1.71
C ILE A 62 -17.21 -4.05 3.12
N GLU A 63 -16.48 -4.56 4.10
CA GLU A 63 -16.65 -4.20 5.50
C GLU A 63 -15.37 -3.60 6.07
N ILE A 64 -15.54 -2.58 6.90
CA ILE A 64 -14.44 -2.02 7.70
C ILE A 64 -14.72 -2.37 9.16
N GLN A 65 -13.76 -3.02 9.82
CA GLN A 65 -13.84 -3.37 11.22
C GLN A 65 -12.79 -2.60 12.01
N VAL A 66 -13.22 -1.95 13.08
CA VAL A 66 -12.32 -1.34 14.06
C VAL A 66 -12.65 -1.94 15.41
N SER A 67 -13.59 -1.39 16.16
CA SER A 67 -14.21 -2.04 17.31
C SER A 67 -15.63 -2.48 16.97
N THR A 68 -16.18 -1.91 15.91
CA THR A 68 -17.47 -2.29 15.35
C THR A 68 -17.29 -2.52 13.86
N THR A 69 -18.29 -3.19 13.26
CA THR A 69 -18.27 -3.45 11.82
C THR A 69 -19.09 -2.38 11.10
N ARG A 70 -18.51 -1.81 10.06
CA ARG A 70 -19.18 -0.84 9.21
C ARG A 70 -19.26 -1.38 7.79
N GLN A 71 -20.46 -1.38 7.22
CA GLN A 71 -20.66 -1.77 5.84
C GLN A 71 -20.35 -0.60 4.91
N ILE A 72 -19.63 -0.87 3.83
CA ILE A 72 -19.41 0.13 2.80
C ILE A 72 -20.51 -0.03 1.76
N PRO A 73 -21.23 1.05 1.40
CA PRO A 73 -22.23 0.99 0.33
C PRO A 73 -21.59 0.52 -0.97
N LEU A 74 -22.31 -0.32 -1.71
CA LEU A 74 -21.77 -0.90 -2.96
C LEU A 74 -21.35 0.17 -3.96
N GLU A 75 -22.03 1.29 -4.02
CA GLU A 75 -21.69 2.40 -4.92
C GLU A 75 -20.33 3.02 -4.58
N GLN A 76 -19.79 2.78 -3.38
CA GLN A 76 -18.46 3.26 -2.97
C GLN A 76 -17.36 2.24 -3.20
N ASN A 77 -17.70 1.03 -3.63
CA ASN A 77 -16.70 -0.03 -3.82
C ASN A 77 -15.62 0.35 -4.82
N LYS A 78 -15.97 1.12 -5.86
CA LYS A 78 -15.01 1.57 -6.85
C LYS A 78 -13.95 2.49 -6.23
N GLU A 79 -14.37 3.38 -5.34
CA GLU A 79 -13.45 4.28 -4.63
C GLU A 79 -12.53 3.49 -3.70
N VAL A 80 -13.08 2.51 -2.99
CA VAL A 80 -12.29 1.62 -2.12
C VAL A 80 -11.27 0.85 -2.95
N GLN A 81 -11.70 0.28 -4.06
CA GLN A 81 -10.80 -0.47 -4.95
C GLN A 81 -9.67 0.43 -5.47
N THR A 82 -10.00 1.65 -5.86
CA THR A 82 -9.01 2.62 -6.35
C THR A 82 -7.97 2.92 -5.27
N LYS A 83 -8.42 3.15 -4.04
CA LYS A 83 -7.50 3.43 -2.93
C LYS A 83 -6.62 2.23 -2.60
N ILE A 84 -7.19 1.03 -2.59
CA ILE A 84 -6.42 -0.19 -2.36
C ILE A 84 -5.35 -0.36 -3.45
N LYS A 85 -5.70 -0.10 -4.70
CA LYS A 85 -4.72 -0.15 -5.81
C LYS A 85 -3.59 0.87 -5.62
N GLU A 86 -3.91 2.07 -5.15
CA GLU A 86 -2.91 3.09 -4.86
C GLU A 86 -1.94 2.62 -3.76
N ILE A 87 -2.48 2.00 -2.71
CA ILE A 87 -1.66 1.46 -1.62
C ILE A 87 -0.70 0.39 -2.14
N ILE A 88 -1.21 -0.55 -2.93
CA ILE A 88 -0.40 -1.61 -3.53
C ILE A 88 0.69 -1.01 -4.42
N TYR A 89 0.29 -0.07 -5.27
CA TYR A 89 1.18 0.57 -6.23
C TYR A 89 2.34 1.28 -5.53
N ASN A 90 2.03 2.08 -4.52
CA ASN A 90 3.05 2.85 -3.79
C ASN A 90 4.04 1.93 -3.08
N ASN A 91 3.56 0.83 -2.50
CA ASN A 91 4.44 -0.12 -1.81
C ASN A 91 5.32 -0.90 -2.79
N LEU A 92 4.76 -1.34 -3.92
CA LEU A 92 5.53 -2.03 -4.95
C LEU A 92 6.58 -1.12 -5.58
N TYR A 93 6.23 0.13 -5.77
CA TYR A 93 7.13 1.14 -6.32
C TYR A 93 8.39 1.27 -5.46
N ASP A 94 8.22 1.48 -4.16
CA ASP A 94 9.35 1.62 -3.24
C ASP A 94 10.22 0.36 -3.22
N THR A 95 9.60 -0.81 -3.21
CA THR A 95 10.32 -2.09 -3.22
C THR A 95 11.13 -2.26 -4.51
N LEU A 96 10.54 -1.94 -5.65
CA LEU A 96 11.22 -2.07 -6.95
C LEU A 96 12.42 -1.13 -7.05
N ILE A 97 12.28 0.08 -6.55
CA ILE A 97 13.38 1.05 -6.55
C ILE A 97 14.54 0.56 -5.69
N ASP A 98 14.25 0.08 -4.48
CA ASP A 98 15.28 -0.41 -3.57
C ASP A 98 16.01 -1.64 -4.14
N GLU A 99 15.27 -2.57 -4.72
CA GLU A 99 15.85 -3.76 -5.35
C GLU A 99 16.73 -3.40 -6.53
N LEU A 100 16.29 -2.46 -7.36
CA LEU A 100 17.07 -2.02 -8.52
C LEU A 100 18.36 -1.37 -8.08
N LYS A 101 18.33 -0.48 -7.09
CA LYS A 101 19.52 0.17 -6.56
C LYS A 101 20.50 -0.86 -6.01
N GLY A 102 19.99 -1.84 -5.26
CA GLY A 102 20.83 -2.92 -4.71
C GLY A 102 21.49 -3.75 -5.81
N THR A 103 20.76 -4.08 -6.85
CA THR A 103 21.26 -4.87 -7.98
C THR A 103 22.36 -4.11 -8.73
N ILE A 104 22.13 -2.83 -9.00
CA ILE A 104 23.12 -2.00 -9.69
C ILE A 104 24.40 -1.88 -8.86
N SER A 105 24.28 -1.65 -7.55
CA SER A 105 25.43 -1.53 -6.66
C SER A 105 26.25 -2.80 -6.63
N ARG A 106 25.60 -3.96 -6.56
CA ARG A 106 26.29 -5.25 -6.57
C ARG A 106 27.00 -5.50 -7.90
N PHE A 107 26.35 -5.16 -9.00
CA PHE A 107 26.92 -5.30 -10.33
C PHE A 107 28.18 -4.45 -10.48
N GLN A 108 28.12 -3.19 -10.06
CA GLN A 108 29.26 -2.28 -10.11
C GLN A 108 30.43 -2.80 -9.29
N ALA A 109 30.18 -3.31 -8.09
CA ALA A 109 31.20 -3.85 -7.21
C ALA A 109 31.84 -5.09 -7.82
N GLN A 110 31.05 -5.99 -8.41
CA GLN A 110 31.53 -7.26 -8.97
C GLN A 110 32.41 -7.04 -10.19
N TYR A 111 32.07 -6.10 -11.05
CA TYR A 111 32.77 -5.87 -12.32
C TYR A 111 33.64 -4.60 -12.29
N ASN A 112 33.77 -3.97 -11.13
CA ASN A 112 34.58 -2.76 -10.97
C ASN A 112 34.21 -1.63 -11.94
N ILE A 113 32.92 -1.49 -12.20
CA ILE A 113 32.36 -0.47 -13.08
C ILE A 113 32.07 0.78 -12.27
N GLN A 114 32.64 1.90 -12.64
CA GLN A 114 32.45 3.18 -11.94
C GLN A 114 31.32 4.01 -12.50
N GLU A 115 30.95 3.79 -13.73
CA GLU A 115 29.90 4.54 -14.39
C GLU A 115 28.70 3.63 -14.68
N ILE A 116 27.52 4.12 -14.32
CA ILE A 116 26.27 3.46 -14.68
C ILE A 116 25.89 3.94 -16.07
N ASN A 117 25.32 3.06 -16.89
CA ASN A 117 24.75 3.44 -18.17
C ASN A 117 23.81 4.65 -17.97
N PRO A 118 23.96 5.73 -18.76
CA PRO A 118 23.12 6.93 -18.59
C PRO A 118 21.62 6.66 -18.59
N TYR A 119 21.19 5.66 -19.35
CA TYR A 119 19.79 5.26 -19.38
C TYR A 119 19.31 4.73 -18.00
N LEU A 120 20.15 3.92 -17.33
CA LEU A 120 19.81 3.42 -16.01
C LEU A 120 19.82 4.53 -14.97
N GLN A 121 20.73 5.50 -15.09
CA GLN A 121 20.73 6.66 -14.22
C GLN A 121 19.46 7.48 -14.38
N ASP A 122 18.99 7.64 -15.61
CA ASP A 122 17.77 8.37 -15.91
C ASP A 122 16.56 7.68 -15.26
N ILE A 123 16.47 6.34 -15.35
CA ILE A 123 15.41 5.55 -14.71
C ILE A 123 15.44 5.75 -13.21
N LEU A 124 16.62 5.76 -12.59
CA LEU A 124 16.74 5.96 -11.14
C LEU A 124 16.34 7.37 -10.70
N GLN A 125 16.56 8.37 -11.56
CA GLN A 125 16.16 9.73 -11.29
C GLN A 125 14.68 9.97 -11.57
N ASN A 126 14.12 9.20 -12.49
CA ASN A 126 12.71 9.28 -12.87
C ASN A 126 12.04 7.94 -12.60
N PRO A 127 11.76 7.62 -11.33
CA PRO A 127 11.22 6.32 -10.96
C PRO A 127 9.86 6.01 -11.57
N GLU A 128 9.11 7.01 -11.98
CA GLU A 128 7.83 6.85 -12.65
C GLU A 128 7.95 6.05 -13.94
N ASP A 129 9.05 6.26 -14.67
CA ASP A 129 9.30 5.52 -15.91
C ASP A 129 9.50 4.02 -15.64
N LEU A 130 10.15 3.68 -14.52
CA LEU A 130 10.34 2.29 -14.13
C LEU A 130 9.02 1.59 -13.85
N VAL A 131 8.12 2.26 -13.13
CA VAL A 131 6.81 1.72 -12.82
C VAL A 131 5.98 1.55 -14.09
N SER A 132 6.02 2.51 -14.99
CA SER A 132 5.32 2.46 -16.26
C SER A 132 5.78 1.26 -17.09
N LEU A 133 7.09 1.01 -17.17
CA LEU A 133 7.64 -0.15 -17.88
C LEU A 133 7.19 -1.46 -17.24
N SER A 134 7.17 -1.53 -15.91
CA SER A 134 6.72 -2.71 -15.19
C SER A 134 5.26 -3.03 -15.51
N GLN A 135 4.40 -2.02 -15.62
CA GLN A 135 3.00 -2.21 -15.98
C GLN A 135 2.83 -2.71 -17.41
N HIS A 136 3.63 -2.22 -18.34
CA HIS A 136 3.58 -2.67 -19.72
C HIS A 136 3.96 -4.14 -19.89
N HIS A 137 4.86 -4.64 -19.05
CA HIS A 137 5.30 -6.02 -19.11
C HIS A 137 4.32 -7.02 -18.50
N LYS A 138 3.28 -6.55 -17.86
CA LYS A 138 2.29 -7.41 -17.21
C LYS A 138 1.12 -7.83 -18.10
N ARG A 139 1.23 -7.63 -19.35
CA ARG A 139 0.19 -8.10 -20.28
C ARG A 139 0.29 -9.58 -20.54
#